data_0968cb4caae7f7bdfcd82e8e103b0e94
#
_entry.id   0968cb4caae7f7bdfcd82e8e103b0e94
#
_cell.length_a   1.000
_cell.length_b   1.000
_cell.length_c   1.000
_cell.angle_alpha   90.00
_cell.angle_beta   90.00
_cell.angle_gamma   90.00
#
_symmetry.space_group_name_H-M   'P 1'
#
loop_
_entity.id
_entity.type
_entity.pdbx_description
1 polymer ?
#
loop_
_entity_poly.entity_id
_entity_poly.type
_entity_poly.pdbx_seq_one_letter_code
_entity_poly.pdbx_strand_id
1 'polypeptide(L)'
;MKIILTTSMSGLGGTEHASFRLGTLLNRHGHKIVLASSDGPLVPDAVAQGMKWHNIDFYQNGKIGYLKGMLAYIKMLKQEKPDIIHCQMARIVPACAIAAKMAAPKARVFYHARGLDAETYPKIAKLFDKLGVYIIANCKHEQEKLVRHGFPATRIAYTYNALPAVDTAPEKLQK
;
A
#
# COMPACT_ATOMS: atom_id res chain seq x y z
N MET A 1 12.17 -6.89 9.47
CA MET A 1 11.84 -7.03 8.03
C MET A 1 11.99 -5.69 7.34
N LYS A 2 12.25 -5.70 6.02
CA LYS A 2 12.19 -4.49 5.21
C LYS A 2 10.88 -4.47 4.41
N ILE A 3 10.11 -3.42 4.58
CA ILE A 3 8.77 -3.29 4.01
C ILE A 3 8.72 -2.06 3.12
N ILE A 4 8.29 -2.23 1.86
CA ILE A 4 8.01 -1.11 0.97
C ILE A 4 6.51 -0.81 1.04
N LEU A 5 6.17 0.42 1.41
CA LEU A 5 4.82 0.97 1.29
C LEU A 5 4.73 1.71 -0.04
N THR A 6 3.90 1.23 -0.95
CA THR A 6 3.70 1.85 -2.26
C THR A 6 2.32 2.50 -2.31
N THR A 7 2.31 3.82 -2.48
CA THR A 7 1.10 4.64 -2.44
C THR A 7 1.27 5.90 -3.29
N SER A 8 0.23 6.72 -3.38
CA SER A 8 0.35 8.13 -3.76
C SER A 8 0.45 8.96 -2.48
N MET A 9 1.24 10.03 -2.49
CA MET A 9 1.33 11.02 -1.41
C MET A 9 0.99 12.43 -1.90
N SER A 10 0.41 12.55 -3.11
CA SER A 10 0.08 13.83 -3.73
C SER A 10 -1.04 14.61 -3.02
N GLY A 11 -1.67 14.02 -2.02
CA GLY A 11 -2.76 14.65 -1.26
C GLY A 11 -2.72 14.34 0.23
N LEU A 12 -3.76 14.77 0.92
CA LEU A 12 -4.00 14.53 2.35
C LEU A 12 -5.23 13.64 2.57
N GLY A 13 -5.45 12.68 1.68
CA GLY A 13 -6.58 11.76 1.77
C GLY A 13 -6.43 10.68 2.84
N GLY A 14 -7.51 9.93 3.07
CA GLY A 14 -7.52 8.86 4.07
C GLY A 14 -6.49 7.74 3.80
N THR A 15 -6.21 7.47 2.54
CA THR A 15 -5.22 6.43 2.15
C THR A 15 -3.80 6.88 2.47
N GLU A 16 -3.46 8.14 2.20
CA GLU A 16 -2.16 8.75 2.49
C GLU A 16 -1.90 8.77 4.00
N HIS A 17 -2.85 9.27 4.78
CA HIS A 17 -2.75 9.28 6.24
C HIS A 17 -2.67 7.87 6.83
N ALA A 18 -3.45 6.91 6.32
CA ALA A 18 -3.38 5.53 6.79
C ALA A 18 -2.04 4.87 6.45
N SER A 19 -1.47 5.15 5.26
CA SER A 19 -0.15 4.67 4.86
C SER A 19 0.95 5.25 5.75
N PHE A 20 0.90 6.56 6.01
CA PHE A 20 1.82 7.25 6.91
C PHE A 20 1.78 6.65 8.32
N ARG A 21 0.59 6.50 8.91
CA ARG A 21 0.43 5.92 10.26
C ARG A 21 0.94 4.48 10.31
N LEU A 22 0.60 3.66 9.33
CA LEU A 22 1.08 2.29 9.24
C LEU A 22 2.61 2.24 9.17
N GLY A 23 3.22 3.07 8.33
CA GLY A 23 4.68 3.15 8.20
C GLY A 23 5.34 3.56 9.50
N THR A 24 4.83 4.61 10.16
CA THR A 24 5.33 5.07 11.47
C THR A 24 5.22 3.98 12.53
N LEU A 25 4.08 3.28 12.61
CA LEU A 25 3.86 2.22 13.58
C LEU A 25 4.83 1.05 13.35
N LEU A 26 4.94 0.57 12.12
CA LEU A 26 5.84 -0.52 11.77
C LEU A 26 7.31 -0.15 12.03
N ASN A 27 7.70 1.10 11.74
CA ASN A 27 9.05 1.59 12.02
C ASN A 27 9.36 1.57 13.53
N ARG A 28 8.42 2.03 14.36
CA ARG A 28 8.54 1.96 15.84
C ARG A 28 8.65 0.53 16.38
N HIS A 29 8.11 -0.45 15.64
CA HIS A 29 8.23 -1.88 15.96
C HIS A 29 9.48 -2.54 15.36
N GLY A 30 10.47 -1.75 14.94
CA GLY A 30 11.78 -2.26 14.48
C GLY A 30 11.80 -2.76 13.03
N HIS A 31 10.80 -2.45 12.22
CA HIS A 31 10.83 -2.74 10.79
C HIS A 31 11.46 -1.58 10.00
N LYS A 32 12.22 -1.90 8.96
CA LYS A 32 12.77 -0.87 8.04
C LYS A 32 11.72 -0.53 6.99
N ILE A 33 11.25 0.70 7.01
CA ILE A 33 10.19 1.15 6.10
C ILE A 33 10.77 1.99 4.97
N VAL A 34 10.40 1.62 3.76
CA VAL A 34 10.71 2.36 2.53
C VAL A 34 9.38 2.83 1.94
N LEU A 35 9.21 4.13 1.79
CA LEU A 35 8.07 4.75 1.15
C LEU A 35 8.39 4.95 -0.34
N ALA A 36 7.62 4.30 -1.20
CA ALA A 36 7.67 4.48 -2.65
C ALA A 36 6.40 5.21 -3.10
N SER A 37 6.51 6.50 -3.36
CA SER A 37 5.37 7.36 -3.68
C SER A 37 5.76 8.53 -4.56
N SER A 38 4.78 9.18 -5.19
CA SER A 38 4.95 10.56 -5.64
C SER A 38 5.31 11.49 -4.47
N ASP A 39 5.84 12.66 -4.78
CA ASP A 39 6.00 13.73 -3.78
C ASP A 39 4.67 14.23 -3.25
N GLY A 40 4.67 14.78 -2.05
CA GLY A 40 3.47 15.29 -1.42
C GLY A 40 3.65 15.74 0.03
N PRO A 41 2.59 16.32 0.62
CA PRO A 41 2.69 17.04 1.91
C PRO A 41 3.08 16.15 3.10
N LEU A 42 2.83 14.84 3.06
CA LEU A 42 3.20 13.90 4.14
C LEU A 42 4.61 13.30 4.00
N VAL A 43 5.31 13.57 2.89
CA VAL A 43 6.66 13.01 2.66
C VAL A 43 7.68 13.53 3.66
N PRO A 44 7.76 14.84 3.95
CA PRO A 44 8.70 15.36 4.96
C PRO A 44 8.50 14.71 6.33
N ASP A 45 7.25 14.56 6.76
CA ASP A 45 6.92 13.94 8.04
C ASP A 45 7.27 12.45 8.06
N ALA A 46 7.06 11.73 6.96
CA ALA A 46 7.43 10.33 6.85
C ALA A 46 8.95 10.14 6.97
N VAL A 47 9.74 11.00 6.33
CA VAL A 47 11.21 10.99 6.45
C VAL A 47 11.65 11.34 7.87
N ALA A 48 11.04 12.34 8.51
CA ALA A 48 11.31 12.70 9.90
C ALA A 48 10.99 11.56 10.88
N GLN A 49 10.01 10.71 10.56
CA GLN A 49 9.69 9.49 11.32
C GLN A 49 10.63 8.30 10.98
N GLY A 50 11.69 8.52 10.20
CA GLY A 50 12.71 7.50 9.90
C GLY A 50 12.39 6.59 8.71
N MET A 51 11.37 6.89 7.91
CA MET A 51 11.12 6.16 6.67
C MET A 51 12.07 6.64 5.57
N LYS A 52 12.62 5.69 4.80
CA LYS A 52 13.36 6.04 3.58
C LYS A 52 12.38 6.30 2.46
N TRP A 53 12.52 7.41 1.74
CA TRP A 53 11.63 7.77 0.66
C TRP A 53 12.31 7.65 -0.71
N HIS A 54 11.56 7.11 -1.68
CA HIS A 54 11.90 7.12 -3.09
C HIS A 54 10.75 7.78 -3.87
N ASN A 55 11.08 8.84 -4.61
CA ASN A 55 10.10 9.48 -5.49
C ASN A 55 9.81 8.57 -6.68
N ILE A 56 8.66 7.93 -6.66
CA ILE A 56 8.18 7.04 -7.73
C ILE A 56 6.72 7.37 -8.01
N ASP A 57 6.49 7.95 -9.18
CA ASP A 57 5.17 8.32 -9.63
C ASP A 57 4.71 7.40 -10.77
N PHE A 58 3.57 6.75 -10.58
CA PHE A 58 2.92 5.91 -11.59
C PHE A 58 1.81 6.66 -12.36
N TYR A 59 1.51 7.90 -12.01
CA TYR A 59 0.30 8.58 -12.48
C TYR A 59 0.57 9.74 -13.43
N GLN A 60 1.76 10.35 -13.38
CA GLN A 60 2.11 11.45 -14.27
C GLN A 60 2.37 10.94 -15.70
N ASN A 61 1.99 11.74 -16.69
CA ASN A 61 2.27 11.47 -18.11
C ASN A 61 1.65 10.16 -18.68
N GLY A 62 0.53 9.70 -18.16
CA GLY A 62 -0.25 8.60 -18.73
C GLY A 62 0.53 7.27 -18.82
N LYS A 63 0.45 6.58 -19.97
CA LYS A 63 1.10 5.27 -20.17
C LYS A 63 2.63 5.33 -20.08
N ILE A 64 3.23 6.42 -20.56
CA ILE A 64 4.70 6.62 -20.54
C ILE A 64 5.16 6.81 -19.09
N GLY A 65 4.46 7.63 -18.30
CA GLY A 65 4.77 7.81 -16.89
C GLY A 65 4.62 6.52 -16.08
N TYR A 66 3.58 5.74 -16.35
CA TYR A 66 3.40 4.43 -15.72
C TYR A 66 4.59 3.49 -16.00
N LEU A 67 5.08 3.44 -17.24
CA LEU A 67 6.25 2.64 -17.61
C LEU A 67 7.54 3.16 -16.94
N LYS A 68 7.75 4.49 -16.96
CA LYS A 68 8.88 5.10 -16.25
C LYS A 68 8.85 4.81 -14.76
N GLY A 69 7.69 4.95 -14.11
CA GLY A 69 7.47 4.59 -12.71
C GLY A 69 7.81 3.13 -12.43
N MET A 70 7.38 2.21 -13.30
CA MET A 70 7.70 0.79 -13.18
C MET A 70 9.21 0.51 -13.28
N LEU A 71 9.93 1.15 -14.21
CA LEU A 71 11.38 1.00 -14.34
C LEU A 71 12.14 1.56 -13.12
N ALA A 72 11.71 2.73 -12.63
CA ALA A 72 12.25 3.30 -11.40
C ALA A 72 11.98 2.38 -10.19
N TYR A 73 10.81 1.79 -10.12
CA TYR A 73 10.42 0.84 -9.09
C TYR A 73 11.30 -0.43 -9.12
N ILE A 74 11.55 -1.00 -10.30
CA ILE A 74 12.46 -2.15 -10.48
C ILE A 74 13.87 -1.81 -9.96
N LYS A 75 14.40 -0.63 -10.32
CA LYS A 75 15.71 -0.17 -9.84
C LYS A 75 15.74 -0.08 -8.31
N MET A 76 14.72 0.53 -7.72
CA MET A 76 14.57 0.62 -6.26
C MET A 76 14.51 -0.77 -5.60
N LEU A 77 13.73 -1.71 -6.14
CA LEU A 77 13.62 -3.06 -5.58
C LEU A 77 14.96 -3.82 -5.56
N LYS A 78 15.78 -3.67 -6.60
CA LYS A 78 17.14 -4.25 -6.66
C LYS A 78 18.05 -3.68 -5.57
N GLN A 79 17.90 -2.40 -5.23
CA GLN A 79 18.69 -1.72 -4.19
C GLN A 79 18.19 -2.09 -2.79
N GLU A 80 16.87 -2.05 -2.58
CA GLU A 80 16.27 -2.20 -1.27
C GLU A 80 16.13 -3.66 -0.82
N LYS A 81 15.94 -4.59 -1.75
CA LYS A 81 15.76 -6.04 -1.46
C LYS A 81 14.73 -6.27 -0.34
N PRO A 82 13.47 -5.88 -0.54
CA PRO A 82 12.45 -5.97 0.50
C PRO A 82 12.02 -7.40 0.78
N ASP A 83 11.46 -7.61 1.98
CA ASP A 83 10.73 -8.83 2.34
C ASP A 83 9.26 -8.73 1.93
N ILE A 84 8.70 -7.51 2.03
CA ILE A 84 7.29 -7.22 1.77
C ILE A 84 7.15 -5.97 0.91
N ILE A 85 6.24 -6.04 -0.05
CA ILE A 85 5.75 -4.92 -0.84
C ILE A 85 4.27 -4.76 -0.51
N HIS A 86 3.88 -3.63 0.05
CA HIS A 86 2.52 -3.34 0.48
C HIS A 86 1.92 -2.20 -0.34
N CYS A 87 1.09 -2.55 -1.31
CA CYS A 87 0.43 -1.62 -2.22
C CYS A 87 -0.88 -1.10 -1.60
N GLN A 88 -1.06 0.20 -1.59
CA GLN A 88 -2.26 0.86 -1.04
C GLN A 88 -3.33 1.16 -2.09
N MET A 89 -3.03 0.98 -3.38
CA MET A 89 -3.93 1.32 -4.48
C MET A 89 -3.95 0.18 -5.51
N ALA A 90 -5.15 -0.28 -5.89
CA ALA A 90 -5.34 -1.41 -6.80
C ALA A 90 -4.64 -1.21 -8.16
N ARG A 91 -4.66 0.03 -8.68
CA ARG A 91 -4.13 0.37 -10.02
C ARG A 91 -2.63 0.09 -10.17
N ILE A 92 -1.85 0.25 -9.10
CA ILE A 92 -0.39 0.05 -9.15
C ILE A 92 0.03 -1.39 -8.87
N VAL A 93 -0.85 -2.22 -8.32
CA VAL A 93 -0.55 -3.61 -7.93
C VAL A 93 0.06 -4.43 -9.06
N PRO A 94 -0.48 -4.41 -10.30
CA PRO A 94 0.11 -5.19 -11.39
C PRO A 94 1.56 -4.81 -11.67
N ALA A 95 1.88 -3.51 -11.73
CA ALA A 95 3.25 -3.05 -11.95
C ALA A 95 4.18 -3.47 -10.81
N CYS A 96 3.73 -3.29 -9.56
CA CYS A 96 4.52 -3.68 -8.38
C CYS A 96 4.77 -5.19 -8.33
N ALA A 97 3.75 -6.02 -8.64
CA ALA A 97 3.88 -7.47 -8.63
C ALA A 97 4.78 -7.99 -9.76
N ILE A 98 4.69 -7.42 -10.96
CA ILE A 98 5.58 -7.75 -12.07
C ILE A 98 7.02 -7.32 -11.73
N ALA A 99 7.21 -6.10 -11.24
CA ALA A 99 8.52 -5.62 -10.84
C ALA A 99 9.14 -6.47 -9.72
N ALA A 100 8.33 -6.94 -8.76
CA ALA A 100 8.76 -7.84 -7.71
C ALA A 100 9.28 -9.17 -8.27
N LYS A 101 8.56 -9.80 -9.20
CA LYS A 101 9.01 -11.03 -9.86
C LYS A 101 10.35 -10.85 -10.57
N MET A 102 10.62 -9.67 -11.13
CA MET A 102 11.86 -9.37 -11.87
C MET A 102 13.04 -9.00 -10.97
N ALA A 103 12.80 -8.30 -9.85
CA ALA A 103 13.85 -7.64 -9.08
C ALA A 103 13.94 -8.07 -7.61
N ALA A 104 12.87 -8.63 -7.05
CA ALA A 104 12.79 -9.08 -5.66
C ALA A 104 11.88 -10.34 -5.55
N PRO A 105 12.22 -11.47 -6.20
CA PRO A 105 11.32 -12.63 -6.33
C PRO A 105 10.96 -13.31 -5.00
N LYS A 106 11.70 -13.02 -3.93
CA LYS A 106 11.41 -13.51 -2.57
C LYS A 106 10.42 -12.61 -1.81
N ALA A 107 10.18 -11.39 -2.28
CA ALA A 107 9.28 -10.45 -1.63
C ALA A 107 7.82 -10.88 -1.84
N ARG A 108 7.03 -10.81 -0.76
CA ARG A 108 5.58 -11.01 -0.85
C ARG A 108 4.89 -9.70 -1.17
N VAL A 109 3.97 -9.73 -2.12
CA VAL A 109 3.21 -8.56 -2.55
C VAL A 109 1.83 -8.60 -1.92
N PHE A 110 1.49 -7.54 -1.19
CA PHE A 110 0.19 -7.33 -0.56
C PHE A 110 -0.52 -6.15 -1.20
N TYR A 111 -1.82 -6.28 -1.35
CA TYR A 111 -2.72 -5.18 -1.67
C TYR A 111 -3.63 -4.89 -0.47
N HIS A 112 -3.70 -3.65 -0.02
CA HIS A 112 -4.64 -3.23 1.02
C HIS A 112 -5.92 -2.74 0.37
N ALA A 113 -6.97 -3.57 0.42
CA ALA A 113 -8.27 -3.27 -0.14
C ALA A 113 -9.06 -2.36 0.82
N ARG A 114 -9.44 -1.18 0.32
CA ARG A 114 -10.18 -0.16 1.08
C ARG A 114 -11.56 0.12 0.52
N GLY A 115 -12.08 -0.80 -0.28
CA GLY A 115 -13.30 -0.66 -1.06
C GLY A 115 -12.99 -0.19 -2.49
N LEU A 116 -13.66 -0.83 -3.44
CA LEU A 116 -13.63 -0.50 -4.86
C LEU A 116 -15.05 -0.55 -5.39
N ASP A 117 -15.26 0.04 -6.56
CA ASP A 117 -16.52 -0.13 -7.27
C ASP A 117 -16.75 -1.61 -7.61
N ALA A 118 -17.98 -2.07 -7.44
CA ALA A 118 -18.36 -3.49 -7.57
C ALA A 118 -17.91 -4.11 -8.90
N GLU A 119 -17.96 -3.34 -9.97
CA GLU A 119 -17.54 -3.77 -11.31
C GLU A 119 -16.02 -3.96 -11.47
N THR A 120 -15.23 -3.39 -10.58
CA THR A 120 -13.76 -3.48 -10.63
C THR A 120 -13.26 -4.83 -10.11
N TYR A 121 -13.91 -5.38 -9.10
CA TYR A 121 -13.45 -6.62 -8.44
C TYR A 121 -13.29 -7.80 -9.39
N PRO A 122 -14.28 -8.18 -10.22
CA PRO A 122 -14.13 -9.32 -11.13
C PRO A 122 -13.02 -9.12 -12.17
N LYS A 123 -12.80 -7.86 -12.59
CA LYS A 123 -11.77 -7.51 -13.58
C LYS A 123 -10.37 -7.74 -13.06
N ILE A 124 -10.12 -7.49 -11.79
CA ILE A 124 -8.78 -7.60 -11.18
C ILE A 124 -8.55 -8.92 -10.43
N ALA A 125 -9.60 -9.65 -10.02
CA ALA A 125 -9.48 -10.87 -9.21
C ALA A 125 -8.55 -11.91 -9.86
N LYS A 126 -8.83 -12.29 -11.12
CA LYS A 126 -8.01 -13.26 -11.87
C LYS A 126 -6.58 -12.78 -12.08
N LEU A 127 -6.39 -11.47 -12.31
CA LEU A 127 -5.06 -10.89 -12.51
C LEU A 127 -4.24 -10.94 -11.22
N PHE A 128 -4.81 -10.55 -10.09
CA PHE A 128 -4.12 -10.55 -8.80
C PHE A 128 -3.80 -11.97 -8.35
N ASP A 129 -4.69 -12.92 -8.57
CA ASP A 129 -4.44 -14.33 -8.30
C ASP A 129 -3.27 -14.87 -9.14
N LYS A 130 -3.28 -14.65 -10.46
CA LYS A 130 -2.17 -15.02 -11.37
C LYS A 130 -0.84 -14.38 -10.98
N LEU A 131 -0.87 -13.16 -10.47
CA LEU A 131 0.32 -12.45 -10.00
C LEU A 131 0.80 -12.92 -8.62
N GLY A 132 -0.01 -13.67 -7.89
CA GLY A 132 0.33 -14.18 -6.56
C GLY A 132 0.20 -13.13 -5.45
N VAL A 133 -0.70 -12.15 -5.63
CA VAL A 133 -0.91 -11.06 -4.68
C VAL A 133 -1.74 -11.54 -3.49
N TYR A 134 -1.29 -11.22 -2.28
CA TYR A 134 -2.08 -11.35 -1.05
C TYR A 134 -2.89 -10.08 -0.81
N ILE A 135 -4.03 -10.22 -0.14
CA ILE A 135 -4.94 -9.08 0.09
C ILE A 135 -5.19 -8.91 1.58
N ILE A 136 -5.14 -7.67 2.02
CA ILE A 136 -5.56 -7.25 3.36
C ILE A 136 -6.80 -6.39 3.17
N ALA A 137 -7.96 -6.91 3.55
CA ALA A 137 -9.21 -6.15 3.57
C ALA A 137 -9.28 -5.26 4.82
N ASN A 138 -9.83 -4.07 4.70
CA ASN A 138 -9.95 -3.12 5.81
C ASN A 138 -11.06 -3.47 6.82
N CYS A 139 -11.88 -4.49 6.54
CA CYS A 139 -12.89 -5.04 7.45
C CYS A 139 -13.36 -6.42 6.95
N LYS A 140 -14.11 -7.13 7.81
CA LYS A 140 -14.68 -8.43 7.46
C LYS A 140 -15.65 -8.36 6.27
N HIS A 141 -16.47 -7.33 6.20
CA HIS A 141 -17.40 -7.12 5.07
C HIS A 141 -16.66 -7.01 3.73
N GLU A 142 -15.56 -6.26 3.68
CA GLU A 142 -14.73 -6.15 2.48
C GLU A 142 -14.07 -7.49 2.11
N GLN A 143 -13.62 -8.27 3.10
CA GLN A 143 -13.11 -9.63 2.86
C GLN A 143 -14.17 -10.51 2.19
N GLU A 144 -15.38 -10.54 2.73
CA GLU A 144 -16.50 -11.32 2.18
C GLU A 144 -16.88 -10.87 0.76
N LYS A 145 -16.85 -9.55 0.52
CA LYS A 145 -17.09 -8.96 -0.80
C LYS A 145 -16.03 -9.40 -1.82
N LEU A 146 -14.76 -9.36 -1.46
CA LEU A 146 -13.66 -9.84 -2.30
C LEU A 146 -13.84 -11.32 -2.68
N VAL A 147 -14.16 -12.18 -1.71
CA VAL A 147 -14.40 -13.61 -1.96
C VAL A 147 -15.57 -13.81 -2.92
N ARG A 148 -16.70 -13.11 -2.72
CA ARG A 148 -17.87 -13.17 -3.61
C ARG A 148 -17.54 -12.76 -5.06
N HIS A 149 -16.55 -11.89 -5.25
CA HIS A 149 -16.10 -11.44 -6.57
C HIS A 149 -14.92 -12.26 -7.14
N GLY A 150 -14.64 -13.44 -6.58
CA GLY A 150 -13.72 -14.41 -7.16
C GLY A 150 -12.27 -14.30 -6.73
N PHE A 151 -11.96 -13.53 -5.68
CA PHE A 151 -10.63 -13.58 -5.08
C PHE A 151 -10.49 -14.83 -4.20
N PRO A 152 -9.32 -15.52 -4.23
CA PRO A 152 -9.12 -16.74 -3.44
C PRO A 152 -9.08 -16.45 -1.94
N ALA A 153 -10.00 -17.05 -1.18
CA ALA A 153 -10.11 -16.85 0.26
C ALA A 153 -8.80 -17.16 1.02
N THR A 154 -8.00 -18.09 0.50
CA THR A 154 -6.70 -18.49 1.09
C THR A 154 -5.63 -17.41 1.04
N ARG A 155 -5.84 -16.32 0.28
CA ARG A 155 -4.91 -15.19 0.14
C ARG A 155 -5.46 -13.90 0.70
N ILE A 156 -6.59 -13.93 1.40
CA ILE A 156 -7.22 -12.74 1.96
C ILE A 156 -7.25 -12.83 3.48
N ALA A 157 -6.68 -11.83 4.13
CA ALA A 157 -6.91 -11.55 5.54
C ALA A 157 -7.67 -10.23 5.69
N TYR A 158 -8.21 -9.95 6.86
CA TYR A 158 -8.75 -8.62 7.17
C TYR A 158 -8.17 -8.05 8.45
N THR A 159 -8.16 -6.74 8.52
CA THR A 159 -7.82 -5.98 9.72
C THR A 159 -8.66 -4.71 9.75
N TYR A 160 -9.13 -4.33 10.92
CA TYR A 160 -9.83 -3.06 11.06
C TYR A 160 -8.85 -1.89 11.08
N ASN A 161 -9.26 -0.77 10.47
CA ASN A 161 -8.53 0.48 10.64
C ASN A 161 -8.61 0.93 12.10
N ALA A 162 -7.47 1.24 12.68
CA ALA A 162 -7.38 1.82 14.01
C ALA A 162 -7.02 3.31 13.91
N LEU A 163 -7.66 4.12 14.73
CA LEU A 163 -7.24 5.47 15.02
C LEU A 163 -6.42 5.45 16.31
N PRO A 164 -5.44 6.35 16.49
CA PRO A 164 -4.82 6.57 17.79
C PRO A 164 -5.92 6.86 18.81
N ALA A 165 -5.74 6.34 20.03
CA ALA A 165 -6.60 6.75 21.13
C ALA A 165 -6.57 8.28 21.22
N VAL A 166 -7.73 8.91 21.07
CA VAL A 166 -7.86 10.33 21.34
C VAL A 166 -7.84 10.44 22.87
N ASP A 167 -6.86 11.14 23.42
CA ASP A 167 -6.92 11.58 24.82
C ASP A 167 -8.11 12.55 24.91
N THR A 168 -9.27 11.98 25.14
CA THR A 168 -10.46 12.76 25.51
C THR A 168 -10.27 13.17 26.95
N ALA A 169 -9.55 14.26 27.19
CA ALA A 169 -9.67 14.97 28.44
C ALA A 169 -11.17 15.31 28.63
N PRO A 170 -11.77 14.97 29.79
CA PRO A 170 -13.22 15.10 30.01
C PRO A 170 -13.78 16.53 29.90
N GLU A 171 -12.94 17.53 29.71
CA GLU A 171 -13.28 18.95 29.81
C GLU A 171 -13.92 19.58 28.54
N LYS A 172 -14.08 18.85 27.44
CA LYS A 172 -14.64 19.44 26.19
C LYS A 172 -16.06 19.01 25.83
N LEU A 173 -16.76 18.32 26.72
CA LEU A 173 -18.16 17.91 26.50
C LEU A 173 -19.19 18.79 27.23
N GLN A 174 -18.76 19.93 27.76
CA GLN A 174 -19.68 20.94 28.32
C GLN A 174 -19.62 22.21 27.47
N LYS A 175 -20.37 22.21 26.33
CA LYS A 175 -20.98 23.40 25.73
C LYS A 175 -22.07 22.96 24.77
#